data_14100e8a7857f5d9b3e10c68c5516d76
#
_entry.id   14100e8a7857f5d9b3e10c68c5516d76
#
_cell.length_a   1.000
_cell.length_b   1.000
_cell.length_c   1.000
_cell.angle_alpha   90.00
_cell.angle_beta   90.00
_cell.angle_gamma   90.00
#
_symmetry.space_group_name_H-M   'P 1'
#
loop_
_entity.id
_entity.type
_entity.pdbx_description
1 polymer ?
#
loop_
_entity_poly.entity_id
_entity_poly.type
_entity_poly.pdbx_seq_one_letter_code
_entity_poly.pdbx_strand_id
1 'polypeptide(L)'
;MTIIKMSDVELSGKRVLIREDLNVPVADGVVTSDARIRAALPTIKAALAANAAVMLVSHLGRPTEGQPDDQFSLLPVANRIGELLGLEVPLIKDWIDGVDVAPGNVVLLENVRFLEGEKKCDESLAKKMAALCDVFVMDAFGTAHRAQASTYGVGQFAPVACAGPLLSAELEALAKALDNPARPFVAIV
;
A
#
# COMPACT_ATOMS: atom_id res chain seq x y z
N MET A 1 -4.66 3.86 22.53
CA MET A 1 -5.31 4.24 21.24
C MET A 1 -5.67 2.93 20.54
N THR A 2 -6.95 2.72 20.25
CA THR A 2 -7.37 1.48 19.59
C THR A 2 -7.20 1.66 18.07
N ILE A 3 -6.40 0.81 17.46
CA ILE A 3 -6.17 0.81 16.00
C ILE A 3 -7.25 -0.06 15.38
N ILE A 4 -7.97 0.46 14.39
CA ILE A 4 -8.91 -0.34 13.58
C ILE A 4 -8.07 -1.26 12.69
N LYS A 5 -8.31 -2.55 12.74
CA LYS A 5 -7.65 -3.53 11.87
C LYS A 5 -8.49 -3.81 10.63
N MET A 6 -7.85 -4.15 9.53
CA MET A 6 -8.53 -4.55 8.29
C MET A 6 -9.50 -5.72 8.53
N SER A 7 -9.18 -6.63 9.47
CA SER A 7 -10.05 -7.75 9.87
C SER A 7 -11.36 -7.34 10.53
N ASP A 8 -11.44 -6.11 11.04
CA ASP A 8 -12.62 -5.60 11.76
C ASP A 8 -13.56 -4.80 10.83
N VAL A 9 -13.20 -4.72 9.53
CA VAL A 9 -13.91 -3.92 8.52
C VAL A 9 -14.56 -4.85 7.49
N GLU A 10 -15.83 -4.58 7.15
CA GLU A 10 -16.52 -5.25 6.03
C GLU A 10 -15.95 -4.74 4.70
N LEU A 11 -15.40 -5.65 3.91
CA LEU A 11 -14.74 -5.34 2.63
C LEU A 11 -15.53 -5.81 1.40
N SER A 12 -16.57 -6.64 1.57
CA SER A 12 -17.31 -7.22 0.46
C SER A 12 -17.94 -6.16 -0.44
N GLY A 13 -17.60 -6.19 -1.73
CA GLY A 13 -18.06 -5.22 -2.71
C GLY A 13 -17.51 -3.79 -2.54
N LYS A 14 -16.61 -3.56 -1.58
CA LYS A 14 -16.01 -2.26 -1.33
C LYS A 14 -14.80 -2.00 -2.23
N ARG A 15 -14.58 -0.74 -2.57
CA ARG A 15 -13.34 -0.26 -3.19
C ARG A 15 -12.30 -0.11 -2.09
N VAL A 16 -11.27 -0.92 -2.13
CA VAL A 16 -10.23 -0.98 -1.08
C VAL A 16 -8.91 -0.50 -1.65
N LEU A 17 -8.41 0.63 -1.16
CA LEU A 17 -7.09 1.17 -1.50
C LEU A 17 -6.09 0.72 -0.45
N ILE A 18 -5.14 -0.14 -0.84
CA ILE A 18 -4.14 -0.70 0.06
C ILE A 18 -2.78 -0.06 -0.21
N ARG A 19 -2.21 0.61 0.80
CA ARG A 19 -0.85 1.16 0.74
C ARG A 19 0.15 0.10 1.18
N GLU A 20 0.89 -0.43 0.22
CA GLU A 20 1.91 -1.46 0.40
C GLU A 20 3.33 -0.89 0.25
N ASP A 21 4.33 -1.51 0.86
CA ASP A 21 5.75 -1.23 0.58
C ASP A 21 6.28 -2.21 -0.47
N LEU A 22 6.07 -1.86 -1.73
CA LEU A 22 6.53 -2.64 -2.90
C LEU A 22 7.81 -2.05 -3.51
N ASN A 23 8.56 -1.26 -2.75
CA ASN A 23 9.83 -0.68 -3.19
C ASN A 23 10.94 -1.74 -3.18
N VAL A 24 10.93 -2.57 -4.21
CA VAL A 24 11.84 -3.70 -4.42
C VAL A 24 12.92 -3.34 -5.45
N PRO A 25 14.08 -4.02 -5.44
CA PRO A 25 15.09 -3.83 -6.47
C PRO A 25 14.60 -4.42 -7.81
N VAL A 26 14.75 -3.61 -8.85
CA VAL A 26 14.43 -3.96 -10.25
C VAL A 26 15.70 -3.76 -11.08
N ALA A 27 16.07 -4.74 -11.88
CA ALA A 27 17.15 -4.66 -12.86
C ALA A 27 16.66 -5.22 -14.20
N ASP A 28 16.93 -4.52 -15.28
CA ASP A 28 16.55 -4.91 -16.65
C ASP A 28 15.04 -5.25 -16.78
N GLY A 29 14.20 -4.48 -16.10
CA GLY A 29 12.74 -4.68 -16.09
C GLY A 29 12.25 -5.89 -15.29
N VAL A 30 13.12 -6.52 -14.48
CA VAL A 30 12.79 -7.70 -13.67
C VAL A 30 13.02 -7.42 -12.18
N VAL A 31 12.09 -7.86 -11.34
CA VAL A 31 12.25 -7.82 -9.88
C VAL A 31 13.32 -8.83 -9.46
N THR A 32 14.42 -8.36 -8.87
CA THR A 32 15.54 -9.22 -8.44
C THR A 32 15.41 -9.75 -7.02
N SER A 33 14.53 -9.15 -6.20
CA SER A 33 14.18 -9.65 -4.87
C SER A 33 12.72 -9.30 -4.56
N ASP A 34 11.90 -10.32 -4.34
CA ASP A 34 10.45 -10.18 -4.16
C ASP A 34 9.99 -10.33 -2.68
N ALA A 35 10.92 -10.24 -1.72
CA ALA A 35 10.61 -10.45 -0.32
C ALA A 35 9.48 -9.53 0.20
N ARG A 36 9.48 -8.25 -0.17
CA ARG A 36 8.43 -7.29 0.21
C ARG A 36 7.10 -7.59 -0.48
N ILE A 37 7.14 -8.01 -1.74
CA ILE A 37 5.93 -8.43 -2.46
C ILE A 37 5.30 -9.63 -1.75
N ARG A 38 6.11 -10.65 -1.40
CA ARG A 38 5.63 -11.83 -0.66
C ARG A 38 5.05 -11.47 0.70
N ALA A 39 5.62 -10.49 1.39
CA ALA A 39 5.10 -10.02 2.67
C ALA A 39 3.72 -9.34 2.53
N ALA A 40 3.44 -8.67 1.41
CA ALA A 40 2.16 -8.03 1.10
C ALA A 40 1.06 -9.02 0.64
N LEU A 41 1.44 -10.19 0.12
CA LEU A 41 0.46 -11.15 -0.43
C LEU A 41 -0.66 -11.57 0.54
N PRO A 42 -0.41 -11.80 1.84
CA PRO A 42 -1.49 -12.15 2.77
C PRO A 42 -2.60 -11.10 2.82
N THR A 43 -2.24 -9.82 2.84
CA THR A 43 -3.18 -8.68 2.85
C THR A 43 -3.98 -8.62 1.57
N ILE A 44 -3.30 -8.74 0.42
CA ILE A 44 -3.94 -8.73 -0.90
C ILE A 44 -4.92 -9.92 -1.02
N LYS A 45 -4.49 -11.12 -0.64
CA LYS A 45 -5.34 -12.32 -0.66
C LYS A 45 -6.55 -12.21 0.25
N ALA A 46 -6.38 -11.64 1.44
CA ALA A 46 -7.49 -11.43 2.38
C ALA A 46 -8.55 -10.48 1.79
N ALA A 47 -8.13 -9.38 1.16
CA ALA A 47 -9.04 -8.45 0.50
C ALA A 47 -9.77 -9.09 -0.69
N LEU A 48 -9.05 -9.84 -1.53
CA LEU A 48 -9.65 -10.58 -2.66
C LEU A 48 -10.63 -11.66 -2.19
N ALA A 49 -10.28 -12.43 -1.15
CA ALA A 49 -11.15 -13.44 -0.56
C ALA A 49 -12.44 -12.85 0.04
N ALA A 50 -12.37 -11.60 0.49
CA ALA A 50 -13.53 -10.83 0.93
C ALA A 50 -14.35 -10.23 -0.24
N ASN A 51 -14.01 -10.56 -1.49
CA ASN A 51 -14.67 -10.01 -2.69
C ASN A 51 -14.58 -8.47 -2.77
N ALA A 52 -13.50 -7.87 -2.32
CA ALA A 52 -13.23 -6.43 -2.48
C ALA A 52 -12.78 -6.10 -3.92
N ALA A 53 -13.00 -4.86 -4.34
CA ALA A 53 -12.36 -4.26 -5.51
C ALA A 53 -11.03 -3.65 -5.06
N VAL A 54 -9.90 -4.32 -5.35
CA VAL A 54 -8.61 -4.03 -4.73
C VAL A 54 -7.76 -3.12 -5.62
N MET A 55 -7.33 -2.00 -5.07
CA MET A 55 -6.36 -1.08 -5.67
C MET A 55 -5.11 -1.04 -4.80
N LEU A 56 -3.99 -1.48 -5.35
CA LEU A 56 -2.70 -1.41 -4.68
C LEU A 56 -2.01 -0.09 -5.02
N VAL A 57 -1.48 0.57 -4.00
CA VAL A 57 -0.71 1.80 -4.16
C VAL A 57 0.64 1.68 -3.48
N SER A 58 1.70 2.04 -4.17
CA SER A 58 3.07 1.98 -3.67
C SER A 58 3.97 3.00 -4.32
N HIS A 59 5.23 3.04 -3.87
CA HIS A 59 6.29 3.79 -4.52
C HIS A 59 7.43 2.87 -4.96
N LEU A 60 8.17 3.29 -5.97
CA LEU A 60 9.42 2.67 -6.41
C LEU A 60 10.49 3.75 -6.59
N GLY A 61 11.66 3.55 -5.99
CA GLY A 61 12.80 4.45 -6.15
C GLY A 61 12.55 5.89 -5.68
N ARG A 62 13.20 6.84 -6.35
CA ARG A 62 13.13 8.27 -6.00
C ARG A 62 13.00 9.14 -7.26
N PRO A 63 11.93 9.00 -8.04
CA PRO A 63 11.72 9.85 -9.21
C PRO A 63 11.49 11.32 -8.84
N THR A 64 11.55 12.18 -9.84
CA THR A 64 11.12 13.57 -9.73
C THR A 64 9.59 13.62 -9.86
N GLU A 65 8.93 14.34 -8.97
CA GLU A 65 7.47 14.55 -9.04
C GLU A 65 7.11 15.30 -10.35
N GLY A 66 6.00 14.93 -10.96
CA GLY A 66 5.55 15.48 -12.25
C GLY A 66 6.29 14.96 -13.48
N GLN A 67 7.29 14.08 -13.29
CA GLN A 67 8.10 13.53 -14.39
C GLN A 67 8.10 12.00 -14.34
N PRO A 68 7.09 11.34 -14.95
CA PRO A 68 7.10 9.88 -15.08
C PRO A 68 8.34 9.40 -15.84
N ASP A 69 8.93 8.31 -15.32
CA ASP A 69 10.14 7.69 -15.88
C ASP A 69 9.97 6.17 -15.78
N ASP A 70 10.07 5.48 -16.91
CA ASP A 70 9.89 4.02 -17.00
C ASP A 70 10.83 3.24 -16.08
N GLN A 71 12.01 3.81 -15.73
CA GLN A 71 12.92 3.21 -14.75
C GLN A 71 12.27 3.02 -13.38
N PHE A 72 11.30 3.85 -13.04
CA PHE A 72 10.58 3.82 -11.76
C PHE A 72 9.14 3.35 -11.91
N SER A 73 8.76 2.80 -13.08
CA SER A 73 7.43 2.21 -13.27
C SER A 73 7.25 0.96 -12.40
N LEU A 74 6.06 0.80 -11.85
CA LEU A 74 5.67 -0.39 -11.10
C LEU A 74 5.25 -1.57 -11.98
N LEU A 75 5.40 -1.50 -13.30
CA LEU A 75 5.05 -2.61 -14.21
C LEU A 75 5.73 -3.94 -13.86
N PRO A 76 7.06 -3.99 -13.58
CA PRO A 76 7.71 -5.23 -13.16
C PRO A 76 7.14 -5.80 -11.86
N VAL A 77 6.70 -4.92 -10.96
CA VAL A 77 6.08 -5.30 -9.68
C VAL A 77 4.67 -5.87 -9.91
N ALA A 78 3.87 -5.25 -10.79
CA ALA A 78 2.54 -5.76 -11.17
C ALA A 78 2.64 -7.17 -11.76
N ASN A 79 3.57 -7.38 -12.69
CA ASN A 79 3.83 -8.69 -13.30
C ASN A 79 4.21 -9.72 -12.22
N ARG A 80 5.11 -9.36 -11.30
CA ARG A 80 5.55 -10.28 -10.26
C ARG A 80 4.44 -10.61 -9.26
N ILE A 81 3.59 -9.65 -8.89
CA ILE A 81 2.40 -9.92 -8.06
C ILE A 81 1.46 -10.88 -8.79
N GLY A 82 1.21 -10.64 -10.09
CA GLY A 82 0.36 -11.51 -10.92
C GLY A 82 0.84 -12.95 -10.96
N GLU A 83 2.15 -13.17 -11.20
CA GLU A 83 2.76 -14.50 -11.15
C GLU A 83 2.53 -15.21 -9.80
N LEU A 84 2.72 -14.48 -8.68
CA LEU A 84 2.60 -15.03 -7.33
C LEU A 84 1.15 -15.30 -6.90
N LEU A 85 0.19 -14.56 -7.47
CA LEU A 85 -1.23 -14.75 -7.22
C LEU A 85 -1.86 -15.73 -8.21
N GLY A 86 -1.24 -15.98 -9.38
CA GLY A 86 -1.79 -16.79 -10.45
C GLY A 86 -2.94 -16.10 -11.20
N LEU A 87 -2.92 -14.76 -11.27
CA LEU A 87 -3.92 -13.95 -11.95
C LEU A 87 -3.28 -12.71 -12.60
N GLU A 88 -4.00 -12.03 -13.48
CA GLU A 88 -3.55 -10.78 -14.06
C GLU A 88 -3.69 -9.63 -13.06
N VAL A 89 -2.64 -8.80 -12.95
CA VAL A 89 -2.64 -7.55 -12.14
C VAL A 89 -2.31 -6.39 -13.07
N PRO A 90 -3.31 -5.73 -13.66
CA PRO A 90 -3.09 -4.58 -14.53
C PRO A 90 -2.41 -3.43 -13.80
N LEU A 91 -1.45 -2.75 -14.47
CA LEU A 91 -0.92 -1.48 -14.03
C LEU A 91 -1.77 -0.34 -14.61
N ILE A 92 -2.30 0.51 -13.74
CA ILE A 92 -3.10 1.68 -14.14
C ILE A 92 -2.23 2.93 -14.04
N LYS A 93 -1.92 3.58 -15.17
CA LYS A 93 -1.02 4.74 -15.21
C LYS A 93 -1.73 6.03 -14.79
N ASP A 94 -2.87 6.33 -15.40
CA ASP A 94 -3.64 7.57 -15.16
C ASP A 94 -4.80 7.29 -14.20
N TRP A 95 -4.49 7.15 -12.91
CA TRP A 95 -5.42 6.62 -11.94
C TRP A 95 -6.04 7.66 -10.98
N ILE A 96 -5.42 8.84 -10.86
CA ILE A 96 -5.79 9.78 -9.79
C ILE A 96 -7.20 10.39 -9.92
N ASP A 97 -7.73 10.43 -11.12
CA ASP A 97 -9.06 10.97 -11.41
C ASP A 97 -10.16 9.87 -11.55
N GLY A 98 -9.80 8.61 -11.32
CA GLY A 98 -10.73 7.49 -11.28
C GLY A 98 -10.09 6.16 -11.65
N VAL A 99 -10.55 5.09 -11.02
CA VAL A 99 -10.15 3.71 -11.32
C VAL A 99 -11.39 2.85 -11.37
N ASP A 100 -11.51 2.07 -12.45
CA ASP A 100 -12.55 1.04 -12.56
C ASP A 100 -11.95 -0.33 -12.26
N VAL A 101 -12.39 -0.94 -11.17
CA VAL A 101 -12.01 -2.29 -10.75
C VAL A 101 -13.23 -3.00 -10.18
N ALA A 102 -13.54 -4.18 -10.71
CA ALA A 102 -14.66 -4.98 -10.23
C ALA A 102 -14.31 -5.71 -8.92
N PRO A 103 -15.31 -5.97 -8.04
CA PRO A 103 -15.12 -6.82 -6.86
C PRO A 103 -14.47 -8.17 -7.21
N GLY A 104 -13.55 -8.63 -6.37
CA GLY A 104 -12.77 -9.85 -6.59
C GLY A 104 -11.56 -9.68 -7.51
N ASN A 105 -11.34 -8.49 -8.07
CA ASN A 105 -10.17 -8.18 -8.89
C ASN A 105 -9.21 -7.24 -8.16
N VAL A 106 -7.96 -7.22 -8.67
CA VAL A 106 -6.89 -6.36 -8.16
C VAL A 106 -6.18 -5.63 -9.29
N VAL A 107 -5.85 -4.36 -9.06
CA VAL A 107 -5.01 -3.57 -9.95
C VAL A 107 -3.87 -2.94 -9.15
N LEU A 108 -2.74 -2.66 -9.80
CA LEU A 108 -1.67 -1.85 -9.23
C LEU A 108 -1.71 -0.46 -9.85
N LEU A 109 -1.75 0.57 -9.03
CA LEU A 109 -1.70 1.96 -9.46
C LEU A 109 -0.24 2.36 -9.68
N GLU A 110 0.03 3.12 -10.73
CA GLU A 110 1.39 3.55 -11.05
C GLU A 110 1.99 4.40 -9.92
N ASN A 111 3.29 4.42 -9.84
CA ASN A 111 4.14 4.97 -8.79
C ASN A 111 3.64 6.32 -8.26
N VAL A 112 3.19 6.35 -7.00
CA VAL A 112 2.67 7.57 -6.35
C VAL A 112 3.66 8.73 -6.37
N ARG A 113 4.96 8.45 -6.47
CA ARG A 113 6.01 9.47 -6.51
C ARG A 113 6.12 10.22 -7.82
N PHE A 114 5.35 9.81 -8.84
CA PHE A 114 5.16 10.63 -10.04
C PHE A 114 4.17 11.77 -9.82
N LEU A 115 3.32 11.68 -8.79
CA LEU A 115 2.33 12.71 -8.49
C LEU A 115 2.95 13.89 -7.73
N GLU A 116 2.70 15.09 -8.24
CA GLU A 116 3.09 16.31 -7.55
C GLU A 116 2.34 16.44 -6.23
N GLY A 117 3.07 16.72 -5.17
CA GLY A 117 2.50 16.89 -3.83
C GLY A 117 2.52 15.62 -2.96
N GLU A 118 2.91 14.47 -3.50
CA GLU A 118 3.01 13.22 -2.71
C GLU A 118 3.91 13.39 -1.48
N LYS A 119 5.15 13.88 -1.69
CA LYS A 119 6.13 14.03 -0.60
C LYS A 119 5.77 15.13 0.39
N LYS A 120 5.00 16.14 -0.04
CA LYS A 120 4.57 17.27 0.80
C LYS A 120 3.27 17.03 1.53
N CYS A 121 2.65 15.85 1.33
CA CYS A 121 1.33 15.52 1.86
C CYS A 121 0.27 16.54 1.41
N ASP A 122 0.25 16.85 0.11
CA ASP A 122 -0.72 17.80 -0.44
C ASP A 122 -2.15 17.34 -0.17
N GLU A 123 -2.95 18.24 0.41
CA GLU A 123 -4.31 17.92 0.85
C GLU A 123 -5.24 17.62 -0.32
N SER A 124 -5.09 18.34 -1.43
CA SER A 124 -5.90 18.11 -2.63
C SER A 124 -5.62 16.74 -3.22
N LEU A 125 -4.34 16.35 -3.31
CA LEU A 125 -3.94 15.02 -3.75
C LEU A 125 -4.47 13.93 -2.81
N ALA A 126 -4.34 14.12 -1.50
CA ALA A 126 -4.83 13.17 -0.50
C ALA A 126 -6.37 12.97 -0.60
N LYS A 127 -7.13 14.05 -0.81
CA LYS A 127 -8.57 13.99 -1.03
C LYS A 127 -8.94 13.25 -2.32
N LYS A 128 -8.21 13.48 -3.40
CA LYS A 128 -8.41 12.73 -4.66
C LYS A 128 -8.18 11.24 -4.45
N MET A 129 -7.08 10.85 -3.80
CA MET A 129 -6.81 9.44 -3.48
C MET A 129 -7.92 8.85 -2.60
N ALA A 130 -8.35 9.56 -1.56
CA ALA A 130 -9.42 9.10 -0.66
C ALA A 130 -10.76 8.90 -1.38
N ALA A 131 -11.07 9.71 -2.39
CA ALA A 131 -12.28 9.58 -3.19
C ALA A 131 -12.32 8.30 -4.05
N LEU A 132 -11.18 7.67 -4.31
CA LEU A 132 -11.10 6.41 -5.04
C LEU A 132 -11.62 5.21 -4.23
N CYS A 133 -11.66 5.29 -2.91
CA CYS A 133 -11.92 4.13 -2.06
C CYS A 133 -13.03 4.36 -1.04
N ASP A 134 -13.62 3.27 -0.60
CA ASP A 134 -14.53 3.21 0.55
C ASP A 134 -13.75 2.85 1.82
N VAL A 135 -12.65 2.10 1.67
CA VAL A 135 -11.73 1.71 2.74
C VAL A 135 -10.28 1.93 2.30
N PHE A 136 -9.54 2.66 3.11
CA PHE A 136 -8.08 2.79 3.00
C PHE A 136 -7.41 1.86 4.00
N VAL A 137 -6.50 1.03 3.51
CA VAL A 137 -5.69 0.11 4.32
C VAL A 137 -4.22 0.56 4.26
N MET A 138 -3.68 0.95 5.41
CA MET A 138 -2.24 1.19 5.54
C MET A 138 -1.55 -0.09 5.96
N ASP A 139 -0.67 -0.65 5.10
CA ASP A 139 0.04 -1.90 5.38
C ASP A 139 1.57 -1.80 5.16
N ALA A 140 2.07 -0.59 4.98
CA ALA A 140 3.47 -0.31 4.71
C ALA A 140 4.18 0.27 5.95
N PHE A 141 4.54 -0.57 6.93
CA PHE A 141 5.21 -0.15 8.17
C PHE A 141 6.48 0.68 7.90
N GLY A 142 7.33 0.26 6.97
CA GLY A 142 8.58 0.95 6.63
C GLY A 142 8.41 2.40 6.16
N THR A 143 7.21 2.81 5.76
CA THR A 143 6.88 4.17 5.34
C THR A 143 5.90 4.88 6.26
N ALA A 144 5.37 4.22 7.29
CA ALA A 144 4.33 4.74 8.17
C ALA A 144 4.75 6.00 8.95
N HIS A 145 6.07 6.18 9.17
CA HIS A 145 6.64 7.36 9.81
C HIS A 145 6.67 8.62 8.92
N ARG A 146 6.31 8.51 7.64
CA ARG A 146 6.36 9.62 6.68
C ARG A 146 4.98 10.26 6.53
N ALA A 147 4.90 11.56 6.78
CA ALA A 147 3.71 12.36 6.47
C ALA A 147 3.66 12.65 4.96
N GLN A 148 3.21 11.69 4.16
CA GLN A 148 3.05 11.80 2.71
C GLN A 148 1.56 11.61 2.33
N ALA A 149 1.15 12.06 1.13
CA ALA A 149 -0.24 11.97 0.72
C ALA A 149 -0.75 10.52 0.75
N SER A 150 -0.01 9.57 0.19
CA SER A 150 -0.39 8.16 0.10
C SER A 150 -0.23 7.35 1.40
N THR A 151 0.43 7.86 2.44
CA THR A 151 0.62 7.17 3.73
C THR A 151 -0.27 7.75 4.82
N TYR A 152 -0.20 9.05 5.03
CA TYR A 152 -0.89 9.78 6.08
C TYR A 152 -2.13 10.53 5.57
N GLY A 153 -1.96 11.27 4.46
CA GLY A 153 -2.99 12.16 3.94
C GLY A 153 -4.29 11.43 3.59
N VAL A 154 -4.21 10.34 2.84
CA VAL A 154 -5.39 9.53 2.46
C VAL A 154 -6.18 9.10 3.68
N GLY A 155 -5.50 8.64 4.73
CA GLY A 155 -6.15 8.16 5.96
C GLY A 155 -6.95 9.23 6.70
N GLN A 156 -6.67 10.52 6.47
CA GLN A 156 -7.42 11.62 7.07
C GLN A 156 -8.76 11.89 6.37
N PHE A 157 -8.89 11.52 5.09
CA PHE A 157 -10.05 11.85 4.25
C PHE A 157 -10.82 10.61 3.78
N ALA A 158 -10.26 9.41 3.86
CA ALA A 158 -10.95 8.18 3.52
C ALA A 158 -12.14 7.93 4.47
N PRO A 159 -13.28 7.40 3.95
CA PRO A 159 -14.44 7.10 4.79
C PRO A 159 -14.12 6.15 5.94
N VAL A 160 -13.28 5.16 5.69
CA VAL A 160 -12.71 4.25 6.69
C VAL A 160 -11.21 4.13 6.44
N ALA A 161 -10.40 4.28 7.51
CA ALA A 161 -8.97 4.04 7.46
C ALA A 161 -8.60 2.99 8.52
N CYS A 162 -7.85 1.96 8.13
CA CYS A 162 -7.46 0.87 9.01
C CYS A 162 -6.03 0.40 8.75
N ALA A 163 -5.48 -0.36 9.69
CA ALA A 163 -4.20 -1.02 9.56
C ALA A 163 -4.37 -2.39 8.89
N GLY A 164 -3.54 -2.67 7.91
CA GLY A 164 -3.42 -4.00 7.34
C GLY A 164 -2.73 -4.98 8.29
N PRO A 165 -2.76 -6.27 7.97
CA PRO A 165 -2.17 -7.32 8.79
C PRO A 165 -0.69 -7.13 9.10
N LEU A 166 0.11 -6.68 8.12
CA LEU A 166 1.54 -6.48 8.27
C LEU A 166 1.83 -5.30 9.22
N LEU A 167 1.18 -4.16 9.00
CA LEU A 167 1.32 -3.00 9.90
C LEU A 167 0.85 -3.34 11.31
N SER A 168 -0.27 -4.07 11.46
CA SER A 168 -0.80 -4.47 12.77
C SER A 168 0.18 -5.35 13.53
N ALA A 169 0.79 -6.35 12.86
CA ALA A 169 1.76 -7.24 13.47
C ALA A 169 3.02 -6.50 13.95
N GLU A 170 3.54 -5.55 13.16
CA GLU A 170 4.69 -4.72 13.53
C GLU A 170 4.37 -3.82 14.75
N LEU A 171 3.20 -3.20 14.76
CA LEU A 171 2.77 -2.36 15.89
C LEU A 171 2.57 -3.18 17.17
N GLU A 172 2.00 -4.38 17.09
CA GLU A 172 1.87 -5.29 18.23
C GLU A 172 3.23 -5.77 18.76
N ALA A 173 4.17 -6.08 17.85
CA ALA A 173 5.53 -6.46 18.25
C ALA A 173 6.26 -5.32 18.97
N LEU A 174 6.13 -4.08 18.47
CA LEU A 174 6.69 -2.90 19.12
C LEU A 174 6.04 -2.63 20.48
N ALA A 175 4.71 -2.68 20.57
CA ALA A 175 3.99 -2.49 21.83
C ALA A 175 4.46 -3.52 22.87
N LYS A 176 4.54 -4.79 22.50
CA LYS A 176 5.04 -5.86 23.39
C LYS A 176 6.50 -5.62 23.83
N ALA A 177 7.34 -5.11 22.94
CA ALA A 177 8.74 -4.81 23.25
C ALA A 177 8.91 -3.57 24.14
N LEU A 178 8.01 -2.59 24.06
CA LEU A 178 8.12 -1.32 24.78
C LEU A 178 7.35 -1.31 26.09
N ASP A 179 6.14 -1.89 26.14
CA ASP A 179 5.26 -1.81 27.33
C ASP A 179 5.68 -2.79 28.43
N ASN A 180 6.05 -4.02 28.07
CA ASN A 180 6.46 -5.04 29.04
C ASN A 180 7.53 -6.00 28.46
N PRO A 181 8.76 -5.51 28.22
CA PRO A 181 9.80 -6.31 27.58
C PRO A 181 10.29 -7.45 28.48
N ALA A 182 10.44 -8.63 27.90
CA ALA A 182 11.22 -9.70 28.53
C ALA A 182 12.68 -9.22 28.72
N ARG A 183 13.29 -9.56 29.84
CA ARG A 183 14.69 -9.16 30.15
C ARG A 183 15.64 -10.36 30.00
N PRO A 184 16.87 -10.16 29.48
CA PRO A 184 17.45 -8.88 29.06
C PRO A 184 16.87 -8.33 27.76
N PHE A 185 16.69 -7.01 27.68
CA PHE A 185 16.25 -6.29 26.49
C PHE A 185 17.40 -5.43 25.99
N VAL A 186 17.78 -5.59 24.71
CA VAL A 186 18.88 -4.87 24.07
C VAL A 186 18.35 -4.16 22.83
N ALA A 187 18.55 -2.86 22.76
CA ALA A 187 18.31 -2.07 21.55
C ALA A 187 19.64 -1.83 20.84
N ILE A 188 19.68 -2.09 19.54
CA ILE A 188 20.84 -1.81 18.68
C ILE A 188 20.42 -0.67 17.76
N VAL A 189 21.20 0.44 17.75
CA VAL A 189 20.92 1.65 16.96
C VAL A 189 22.04 1.84 15.94
#